data_c55ffbc32f20219a752613b7d47a07ce
#
_entry.id   c55ffbc32f20219a752613b7d47a07ce
#
_cell.length_a   1.000
_cell.length_b   1.000
_cell.length_c   1.000
_cell.angle_alpha   90.00
_cell.angle_beta   90.00
_cell.angle_gamma   90.00
#
_symmetry.space_group_name_H-M   'P 1'
#
loop_
_entity.id
_entity.type
_entity.pdbx_description
1 polymer ?
#
loop_
_entity_poly.entity_id
_entity_poly.type
_entity_poly.pdbx_seq_one_letter_code
_entity_poly.pdbx_strand_id
1 'polypeptide(L)'
;RYSGSDKMDNSKRITYGLSANSKYFKSSLSQSYEFTSNSNFHKEQGNDDNLSDLLGSLEYINNHEFFYNFRYDLGEAYLKKQNVNLTTNNRFGKIGLSYLDQNSKVNEIIKKDSETINYSFSSIKFFDFSNINFNGLYDLKEEINKEYSIGYSYFDECFGINIDFNRKSYKEDNLKPQDILTIMFSFKNIGSYKSSNLAVSENDKQDINWESNDINNNMFEIND
;
A
#
# COMPACT_ATOMS: atom_id res chain seq x y z
N ARG A 1 -11.95 22.34 -6.67
CA ARG A 1 -13.33 22.48 -7.18
C ARG A 1 -14.22 21.75 -6.18
N TYR A 2 -14.88 22.51 -5.31
CA TYR A 2 -15.81 21.96 -4.34
C TYR A 2 -17.06 21.52 -5.10
N SER A 3 -17.50 20.28 -4.91
CA SER A 3 -18.81 19.83 -5.36
C SER A 3 -19.83 20.42 -4.40
N GLY A 4 -20.98 20.89 -4.85
CA GLY A 4 -22.01 21.52 -4.00
C GLY A 4 -22.64 20.59 -2.94
N SER A 5 -22.04 19.44 -2.69
CA SER A 5 -22.36 18.46 -1.64
C SER A 5 -21.41 18.54 -0.44
N ASP A 6 -20.40 19.44 -0.46
CA ASP A 6 -19.50 19.59 0.67
C ASP A 6 -20.28 20.15 1.87
N LYS A 7 -20.37 19.35 2.92
CA LYS A 7 -21.00 19.75 4.16
C LYS A 7 -20.13 20.80 4.84
N MET A 8 -20.67 21.97 5.11
CA MET A 8 -20.00 22.98 5.92
C MET A 8 -19.91 22.47 7.36
N ASP A 9 -18.69 22.36 7.86
CA ASP A 9 -18.43 22.04 9.26
C ASP A 9 -18.66 23.29 10.12
N ASN A 10 -19.84 23.40 10.72
CA ASN A 10 -20.14 24.43 11.72
C ASN A 10 -19.73 23.95 13.11
N SER A 11 -18.45 23.66 13.28
CA SER A 11 -17.86 23.04 14.46
C SER A 11 -17.28 24.09 15.39
N LYS A 12 -17.54 23.92 16.70
CA LYS A 12 -16.85 24.62 17.78
C LYS A 12 -16.13 23.59 18.62
N ARG A 13 -14.83 23.39 18.35
CA ARG A 13 -14.04 22.36 19.01
C ARG A 13 -12.75 22.90 19.62
N ILE A 14 -12.29 22.22 20.64
CA ILE A 14 -10.94 22.35 21.19
C ILE A 14 -10.21 21.05 20.92
N THR A 15 -9.04 21.15 20.31
CA THR A 15 -8.11 20.02 20.17
C THR A 15 -6.97 20.19 21.16
N TYR A 16 -6.68 19.16 21.90
CA TYR A 16 -5.59 19.11 22.87
C TYR A 16 -4.76 17.86 22.66
N GLY A 17 -3.52 17.91 23.12
CA GLY A 17 -2.61 16.78 22.96
C GLY A 17 -1.27 17.01 23.62
N LEU A 18 -0.49 15.95 23.65
CA LEU A 18 0.87 15.92 24.15
C LEU A 18 1.77 15.41 23.02
N SER A 19 2.93 16.00 22.91
CA SER A 19 3.97 15.52 21.99
C SER A 19 5.33 15.52 22.69
N ALA A 20 6.11 14.46 22.41
CA ALA A 20 7.50 14.38 22.83
C ALA A 20 8.37 14.19 21.59
N ASN A 21 9.45 14.97 21.50
CA ASN A 21 10.34 14.98 20.34
C ASN A 21 11.80 14.86 20.82
N SER A 22 12.50 13.88 20.27
CA SER A 22 13.91 13.64 20.49
C SER A 22 14.60 13.39 19.15
N LYS A 23 15.92 13.28 19.16
CA LYS A 23 16.71 13.05 17.92
C LYS A 23 16.26 11.81 17.16
N TYR A 24 15.88 10.74 17.85
CA TYR A 24 15.54 9.46 17.25
C TYR A 24 14.09 9.03 17.52
N PHE A 25 13.38 9.77 18.35
CA PHE A 25 12.07 9.36 18.84
C PHE A 25 11.10 10.53 18.80
N LYS A 26 9.92 10.28 18.24
CA LYS A 26 8.80 11.20 18.29
C LYS A 26 7.56 10.45 18.75
N SER A 27 6.78 11.07 19.62
CA SER A 27 5.47 10.54 20.01
C SER A 27 4.45 11.66 20.10
N SER A 28 3.21 11.33 19.80
CA SER A 28 2.10 12.25 19.99
C SER A 28 0.84 11.51 20.46
N LEU A 29 0.07 12.19 21.28
CA LEU A 29 -1.29 11.82 21.66
C LEU A 29 -2.16 13.06 21.50
N SER A 30 -3.30 12.91 20.85
CA SER A 30 -4.22 14.02 20.61
C SER A 30 -5.68 13.59 20.63
N GLN A 31 -6.54 14.50 21.04
CA GLN A 31 -7.97 14.33 21.11
C GLN A 31 -8.67 15.68 20.91
N SER A 32 -9.88 15.67 20.43
CA SER A 32 -10.71 16.86 20.28
C SER A 32 -11.99 16.74 21.08
N TYR A 33 -12.44 17.86 21.61
CA TYR A 33 -13.76 18.00 22.22
C TYR A 33 -14.59 18.98 21.40
N GLU A 34 -15.75 18.54 20.94
CA GLU A 34 -16.72 19.31 20.17
C GLU A 34 -17.82 19.84 21.11
N PHE A 35 -18.03 21.16 21.16
CA PHE A 35 -19.04 21.79 22.01
C PHE A 35 -20.44 21.69 21.45
N THR A 36 -20.57 21.48 20.16
CA THR A 36 -21.83 21.36 19.45
C THR A 36 -21.99 19.97 18.89
N SER A 37 -23.05 19.28 19.25
CA SER A 37 -23.36 17.97 18.64
C SER A 37 -23.50 18.12 17.13
N ASN A 38 -22.65 17.45 16.38
CA ASN A 38 -22.65 17.49 14.92
C ASN A 38 -23.04 16.12 14.34
N SER A 39 -24.32 15.98 13.99
CA SER A 39 -24.87 14.76 13.38
C SER A 39 -24.47 14.54 11.93
N ASN A 40 -23.62 15.42 11.37
CA ASN A 40 -23.22 15.35 9.96
C ASN A 40 -22.09 14.36 9.68
N PHE A 41 -21.40 13.89 10.71
CA PHE A 41 -20.32 12.92 10.58
C PHE A 41 -20.82 11.50 10.84
N HIS A 42 -20.30 10.54 10.07
CA HIS A 42 -20.54 9.13 10.34
C HIS A 42 -19.78 8.69 11.60
N LYS A 43 -20.34 7.75 12.37
CA LYS A 43 -19.72 7.15 13.55
C LYS A 43 -18.30 6.64 13.30
N GLU A 44 -18.05 6.13 12.09
CA GLU A 44 -16.74 5.64 11.68
C GLU A 44 -15.66 6.73 11.58
N GLN A 45 -16.07 7.99 11.46
CA GLN A 45 -15.15 9.13 11.39
C GLN A 45 -14.62 9.57 12.76
N GLY A 46 -15.23 9.07 13.86
CA GLY A 46 -14.82 9.33 15.25
C GLY A 46 -14.98 10.78 15.70
N ASN A 47 -15.92 11.50 15.07
CA ASN A 47 -16.33 12.86 15.41
C ASN A 47 -17.86 12.96 15.56
N ASP A 48 -18.52 11.83 15.75
CA ASP A 48 -19.97 11.73 15.92
C ASP A 48 -20.42 12.09 17.33
N ASP A 49 -19.54 11.93 18.32
CA ASP A 49 -19.75 12.32 19.70
C ASP A 49 -19.04 13.64 20.01
N ASN A 50 -19.36 14.22 21.18
CA ASN A 50 -18.68 15.42 21.67
C ASN A 50 -17.18 15.20 21.87
N LEU A 51 -16.76 13.97 22.18
CA LEU A 51 -15.37 13.58 22.37
C LEU A 51 -14.90 12.76 21.17
N SER A 52 -13.88 13.23 20.48
CA SER A 52 -13.30 12.48 19.36
C SER A 52 -12.53 11.24 19.84
N ASP A 53 -12.24 10.34 18.91
CA ASP A 53 -11.31 9.27 19.16
C ASP A 53 -9.94 9.79 19.64
N LEU A 54 -9.29 9.03 20.49
CA LEU A 54 -7.92 9.26 20.89
C LEU A 54 -6.98 8.80 19.77
N LEU A 55 -6.18 9.72 19.27
CA LEU A 55 -5.16 9.46 18.26
C LEU A 55 -3.79 9.40 18.91
N GLY A 56 -3.04 8.34 18.62
CA GLY A 56 -1.67 8.23 19.09
C GLY A 56 -0.72 7.86 17.95
N SER A 57 0.50 8.39 18.03
CA SER A 57 1.60 8.01 17.15
C SER A 57 2.90 7.87 17.89
N LEU A 58 3.74 6.97 17.40
CA LEU A 58 5.07 6.70 17.90
C LEU A 58 5.98 6.42 16.71
N GLU A 59 7.07 7.16 16.63
CA GLU A 59 8.04 7.08 15.55
C GLU A 59 9.44 6.94 16.13
N TYR A 60 10.19 5.97 15.65
CA TYR A 60 11.60 5.80 15.95
C TYR A 60 12.37 5.70 14.64
N ILE A 61 13.36 6.58 14.47
CA ILE A 61 14.18 6.65 13.26
C ILE A 61 15.65 6.65 13.65
N ASN A 62 16.32 5.58 13.24
CA ASN A 62 17.76 5.45 13.28
C ASN A 62 18.20 4.56 12.09
N ASN A 63 18.99 3.53 12.31
CA ASN A 63 19.29 2.48 11.32
C ASN A 63 18.06 1.64 10.96
N HIS A 64 17.10 1.59 11.87
CA HIS A 64 15.79 0.99 11.69
C HIS A 64 14.74 2.08 11.86
N GLU A 65 13.71 2.03 11.04
CA GLU A 65 12.56 2.92 11.13
C GLU A 65 11.38 2.11 11.66
N PHE A 66 10.84 2.55 12.77
CA PHE A 66 9.64 2.00 13.36
C PHE A 66 8.60 3.10 13.45
N PHE A 67 7.41 2.81 12.99
CA PHE A 67 6.29 3.72 13.06
C PHE A 67 5.05 2.97 13.53
N TYR A 68 4.42 3.48 14.58
CA TYR A 68 3.15 2.97 15.12
C TYR A 68 2.16 4.11 15.23
N ASN A 69 0.95 3.91 14.74
CA ASN A 69 -0.16 4.81 15.00
C ASN A 69 -1.41 4.02 15.36
N PHE A 70 -2.25 4.63 16.18
CA PHE A 70 -3.50 4.03 16.57
C PHE A 70 -4.60 5.07 16.70
N ARG A 71 -5.81 4.57 16.64
CA ARG A 71 -7.06 5.30 16.87
C ARG A 71 -7.93 4.47 17.80
N TYR A 72 -8.23 5.04 18.97
CA TYR A 72 -8.96 4.40 20.04
C TYR A 72 -10.24 5.17 20.35
N ASP A 73 -11.37 4.50 20.33
CA ASP A 73 -12.65 5.04 20.74
C ASP A 73 -12.76 4.96 22.27
N LEU A 74 -12.76 6.11 22.93
CA LEU A 74 -12.88 6.17 24.40
C LEU A 74 -14.33 5.97 24.87
N GLY A 75 -15.32 6.32 24.05
CA GLY A 75 -16.74 6.18 24.39
C GLY A 75 -17.17 4.71 24.42
N GLU A 76 -16.73 3.97 23.43
CA GLU A 76 -17.05 2.56 23.27
C GLU A 76 -15.93 1.60 23.69
N ALA A 77 -14.79 2.15 24.16
CA ALA A 77 -13.64 1.46 24.74
C ALA A 77 -13.05 0.36 23.83
N TYR A 78 -12.83 0.65 22.55
CA TYR A 78 -12.16 -0.28 21.64
C TYR A 78 -11.19 0.39 20.67
N LEU A 79 -10.27 -0.40 20.13
CA LEU A 79 -9.27 0.03 19.17
C LEU A 79 -9.88 -0.02 17.77
N LYS A 80 -10.15 1.17 17.17
CA LYS A 80 -10.72 1.27 15.81
C LYS A 80 -9.70 0.94 14.73
N LYS A 81 -8.47 1.41 14.93
CA LYS A 81 -7.42 1.23 13.92
C LYS A 81 -6.06 1.23 14.57
N GLN A 82 -5.20 0.34 14.10
CA GLN A 82 -3.77 0.40 14.36
C GLN A 82 -2.97 0.08 13.12
N ASN A 83 -1.83 0.72 13.01
CA ASN A 83 -0.88 0.52 11.93
C ASN A 83 0.53 0.49 12.50
N VAL A 84 1.25 -0.58 12.23
CA VAL A 84 2.65 -0.77 12.60
C VAL A 84 3.46 -0.89 11.32
N ASN A 85 4.50 -0.07 11.19
CA ASN A 85 5.44 -0.17 10.07
C ASN A 85 6.84 -0.34 10.63
N LEU A 86 7.56 -1.30 10.12
CA LEU A 86 8.95 -1.56 10.41
C LEU A 86 9.73 -1.58 9.10
N THR A 87 10.76 -0.76 9.02
CA THR A 87 11.68 -0.76 7.88
C THR A 87 13.10 -0.89 8.39
N THR A 88 13.86 -1.78 7.81
CA THR A 88 15.27 -1.95 8.13
C THR A 88 16.11 -1.94 6.86
N ASN A 89 17.21 -1.19 6.92
CA ASN A 89 18.22 -1.15 5.87
C ASN A 89 19.45 -1.92 6.36
N ASN A 90 19.89 -2.89 5.59
CA ASN A 90 21.09 -3.64 5.85
C ASN A 90 21.96 -3.73 4.60
N ARG A 91 23.13 -4.35 4.70
CA ARG A 91 24.07 -4.46 3.57
C ARG A 91 23.52 -5.23 2.36
N PHE A 92 22.50 -6.04 2.54
CA PHE A 92 21.90 -6.86 1.48
C PHE A 92 20.69 -6.17 0.83
N GLY A 93 20.03 -5.25 1.54
CA GLY A 93 18.84 -4.60 1.01
C GLY A 93 17.99 -3.95 2.08
N LYS A 94 16.83 -3.50 1.65
CA LYS A 94 15.79 -2.91 2.47
C LYS A 94 14.67 -3.91 2.69
N ILE A 95 14.31 -4.15 3.94
CA ILE A 95 13.18 -5.00 4.34
C ILE A 95 12.14 -4.10 4.97
N GLY A 96 10.90 -4.24 4.52
CA GLY A 96 9.73 -3.55 5.07
C GLY A 96 8.69 -4.56 5.53
N LEU A 97 8.08 -4.30 6.69
CA LEU A 97 6.94 -5.01 7.21
C LEU A 97 5.91 -4.00 7.70
N SER A 98 4.67 -4.14 7.28
CA SER A 98 3.57 -3.29 7.71
C SER A 98 2.37 -4.15 8.11
N TYR A 99 1.83 -3.88 9.29
CA TYR A 99 0.62 -4.50 9.81
C TYR A 99 -0.46 -3.45 9.97
N LEU A 100 -1.63 -3.71 9.42
CA LEU A 100 -2.83 -2.87 9.54
C LEU A 100 -3.96 -3.70 10.13
N ASP A 101 -4.57 -3.20 11.20
CA ASP A 101 -5.78 -3.73 11.80
C ASP A 101 -6.82 -2.62 11.90
N GLN A 102 -8.01 -2.89 11.42
CA GLN A 102 -9.13 -1.96 11.42
C GLN A 102 -10.40 -2.68 11.87
N ASN A 103 -11.06 -2.09 12.84
CA ASN A 103 -12.23 -2.66 13.49
C ASN A 103 -13.39 -1.66 13.49
N SER A 104 -14.61 -2.18 13.38
CA SER A 104 -15.86 -1.47 13.62
C SER A 104 -16.64 -2.15 14.73
N LYS A 105 -17.58 -1.43 15.33
CA LYS A 105 -18.48 -2.00 16.36
C LYS A 105 -19.92 -1.90 15.86
N VAL A 106 -20.57 -3.05 15.79
CA VAL A 106 -21.96 -3.18 15.36
C VAL A 106 -22.72 -3.97 16.42
N ASN A 107 -23.79 -3.38 16.98
CA ASN A 107 -24.60 -4.02 18.02
C ASN A 107 -23.76 -4.56 19.21
N GLU A 108 -22.85 -3.70 19.73
CA GLU A 108 -21.93 -4.00 20.84
C GLU A 108 -20.88 -5.08 20.55
N ILE A 109 -20.85 -5.63 19.34
CA ILE A 109 -19.87 -6.63 18.92
C ILE A 109 -18.79 -5.95 18.09
N ILE A 110 -17.52 -6.11 18.50
CA ILE A 110 -16.38 -5.65 17.71
C ILE A 110 -16.18 -6.60 16.54
N LYS A 111 -16.22 -6.06 15.35
CA LYS A 111 -16.02 -6.77 14.09
C LYS A 111 -14.71 -6.31 13.45
N LYS A 112 -13.89 -7.25 13.03
CA LYS A 112 -12.73 -6.94 12.19
C LYS A 112 -13.18 -6.58 10.78
N ASP A 113 -12.84 -5.38 10.33
CA ASP A 113 -13.13 -4.94 8.96
C ASP A 113 -11.99 -5.32 8.02
N SER A 114 -10.77 -5.10 8.45
CA SER A 114 -9.57 -5.44 7.70
C SER A 114 -8.43 -5.79 8.63
N GLU A 115 -7.69 -6.84 8.31
CA GLU A 115 -6.46 -7.19 9.01
C GLU A 115 -5.45 -7.68 7.99
N THR A 116 -4.40 -6.90 7.73
CA THR A 116 -3.46 -7.17 6.64
C THR A 116 -2.01 -7.03 7.06
N ILE A 117 -1.16 -7.85 6.45
CA ILE A 117 0.30 -7.73 6.52
C ILE A 117 0.83 -7.44 5.12
N ASN A 118 1.55 -6.32 4.99
CA ASN A 118 2.37 -6.04 3.84
C ASN A 118 3.82 -6.37 4.17
N TYR A 119 4.50 -7.06 3.26
CA TYR A 119 5.92 -7.35 3.38
C TYR A 119 6.63 -6.96 2.09
N SER A 120 7.82 -6.43 2.23
CA SER A 120 8.64 -5.99 1.09
C SER A 120 10.11 -6.28 1.33
N PHE A 121 10.79 -6.63 0.25
CA PHE A 121 12.22 -6.75 0.20
C PHE A 121 12.72 -6.11 -1.09
N SER A 122 13.79 -5.32 -1.00
CA SER A 122 14.47 -4.76 -2.15
C SER A 122 15.97 -4.88 -1.92
N SER A 123 16.65 -5.67 -2.75
CA SER A 123 18.12 -5.77 -2.67
C SER A 123 18.75 -4.45 -3.13
N ILE A 124 19.84 -4.04 -2.47
CA ILE A 124 20.61 -2.89 -2.92
C ILE A 124 21.44 -3.26 -4.15
N LYS A 125 22.06 -4.43 -4.15
CA LYS A 125 22.74 -5.04 -5.28
C LYS A 125 22.82 -6.54 -5.04
N PHE A 126 22.26 -7.34 -5.92
CA PHE A 126 22.41 -8.79 -5.85
C PHE A 126 23.67 -9.25 -6.58
N PHE A 127 23.95 -8.63 -7.73
CA PHE A 127 25.23 -8.60 -8.45
C PHE A 127 25.48 -7.15 -8.86
N ASP A 128 26.67 -6.80 -9.31
CA ASP A 128 27.09 -5.41 -9.51
C ASP A 128 26.13 -4.50 -10.28
N PHE A 129 25.24 -5.06 -11.08
CA PHE A 129 24.28 -4.33 -11.92
C PHE A 129 22.85 -4.83 -11.79
N SER A 130 22.53 -5.64 -10.77
CA SER A 130 21.21 -6.23 -10.63
C SER A 130 20.57 -6.01 -9.27
N ASN A 131 19.25 -5.89 -9.29
CA ASN A 131 18.41 -5.76 -8.09
C ASN A 131 17.29 -6.80 -8.14
N ILE A 132 16.91 -7.30 -6.96
CA ILE A 132 15.74 -8.15 -6.77
C ILE A 132 14.80 -7.42 -5.83
N ASN A 133 13.53 -7.38 -6.18
CA ASN A 133 12.46 -6.87 -5.33
C ASN A 133 11.37 -7.94 -5.16
N PHE A 134 10.83 -7.97 -3.97
CA PHE A 134 9.74 -8.85 -3.60
C PHE A 134 8.76 -8.08 -2.73
N ASN A 135 7.48 -8.11 -3.06
CA ASN A 135 6.43 -7.47 -2.28
C ASN A 135 5.24 -8.42 -2.16
N GLY A 136 4.51 -8.32 -1.07
CA GLY A 136 3.28 -9.07 -0.93
C GLY A 136 2.34 -8.45 0.09
N LEU A 137 1.06 -8.76 -0.10
CA LEU A 137 -0.05 -8.39 0.76
C LEU A 137 -0.80 -9.65 1.17
N TYR A 138 -0.74 -9.98 2.44
CA TYR A 138 -1.48 -11.06 3.05
C TYR A 138 -2.66 -10.51 3.85
N ASP A 139 -3.86 -11.00 3.59
CA ASP A 139 -5.04 -10.69 4.36
C ASP A 139 -5.24 -11.77 5.42
N LEU A 140 -5.07 -11.38 6.70
CA LEU A 140 -5.19 -12.28 7.84
C LEU A 140 -6.65 -12.67 8.12
N LYS A 141 -7.60 -11.79 7.79
CA LYS A 141 -9.02 -12.03 7.98
C LYS A 141 -9.56 -13.06 6.98
N GLU A 142 -9.10 -12.97 5.74
CA GLU A 142 -9.50 -13.87 4.66
C GLU A 142 -8.57 -15.08 4.50
N GLU A 143 -7.41 -15.03 5.17
CA GLU A 143 -6.35 -16.05 5.13
C GLU A 143 -5.80 -16.31 3.72
N ILE A 144 -5.71 -15.26 2.91
CA ILE A 144 -5.22 -15.33 1.54
C ILE A 144 -4.10 -14.34 1.25
N ASN A 145 -3.19 -14.71 0.35
CA ASN A 145 -2.29 -13.76 -0.29
C ASN A 145 -3.07 -13.01 -1.38
N LYS A 146 -3.46 -11.75 -1.11
CA LYS A 146 -4.19 -10.92 -2.08
C LYS A 146 -3.33 -10.53 -3.27
N GLU A 147 -2.07 -10.22 -3.00
CA GLU A 147 -1.14 -9.82 -4.04
C GLU A 147 0.29 -10.20 -3.65
N TYR A 148 1.06 -10.66 -4.60
CA TYR A 148 2.51 -10.69 -4.48
C TYR A 148 3.19 -10.43 -5.81
N SER A 149 4.35 -9.83 -5.74
CA SER A 149 5.16 -9.53 -6.91
C SER A 149 6.62 -9.88 -6.66
N ILE A 150 7.27 -10.36 -7.70
CA ILE A 150 8.71 -10.61 -7.73
C ILE A 150 9.26 -9.89 -8.95
N GLY A 151 10.24 -9.02 -8.73
CA GLY A 151 10.90 -8.29 -9.80
C GLY A 151 12.40 -8.55 -9.79
N TYR A 152 12.95 -8.63 -10.96
CA TYR A 152 14.39 -8.66 -11.23
C TYR A 152 14.72 -7.56 -12.21
N SER A 153 15.68 -6.73 -11.89
CA SER A 153 16.20 -5.71 -12.79
C SER A 153 17.71 -5.82 -12.90
N TYR A 154 18.19 -5.77 -14.12
CA TYR A 154 19.60 -5.66 -14.47
C TYR A 154 19.78 -4.44 -15.35
N PHE A 155 20.80 -3.64 -15.09
CA PHE A 155 21.13 -2.48 -15.88
C PHE A 155 22.62 -2.25 -15.87
N ASP A 156 23.25 -2.38 -17.04
CA ASP A 156 24.64 -1.95 -17.26
C ASP A 156 24.71 -0.62 -18.04
N GLU A 157 25.88 -0.25 -18.51
CA GLU A 157 26.09 1.02 -19.20
C GLU A 157 25.26 1.20 -20.48
N CYS A 158 24.86 0.14 -21.14
CA CYS A 158 24.23 0.16 -22.47
C CYS A 158 22.88 -0.54 -22.54
N PHE A 159 22.65 -1.54 -21.67
CA PHE A 159 21.51 -2.44 -21.74
C PHE A 159 20.87 -2.61 -20.38
N GLY A 160 19.54 -2.63 -20.36
CA GLY A 160 18.75 -2.96 -19.18
C GLY A 160 17.67 -3.98 -19.48
N ILE A 161 17.42 -4.86 -18.54
CA ILE A 161 16.29 -5.77 -18.52
C ILE A 161 15.56 -5.67 -17.19
N ASN A 162 14.24 -5.58 -17.26
CA ASN A 162 13.37 -5.66 -16.09
C ASN A 162 12.33 -6.76 -16.32
N ILE A 163 12.22 -7.67 -15.37
CA ILE A 163 11.27 -8.78 -15.39
C ILE A 163 10.45 -8.68 -14.11
N ASP A 164 9.16 -8.47 -14.23
CA ASP A 164 8.23 -8.38 -13.12
C ASP A 164 7.12 -9.43 -13.28
N PHE A 165 6.98 -10.27 -12.27
CA PHE A 165 5.85 -11.17 -12.10
C PHE A 165 4.96 -10.65 -10.98
N ASN A 166 3.67 -10.51 -11.27
CA ASN A 166 2.66 -10.08 -10.31
C ASN A 166 1.49 -11.07 -10.34
N ARG A 167 1.08 -11.50 -9.14
CA ARG A 167 -0.12 -12.31 -8.96
C ARG A 167 -1.09 -11.59 -8.05
N LYS A 168 -2.35 -11.50 -8.49
CA LYS A 168 -3.48 -11.01 -7.70
C LYS A 168 -4.49 -12.14 -7.49
N SER A 169 -4.87 -12.36 -6.26
CA SER A 169 -5.84 -13.37 -5.87
C SER A 169 -7.09 -12.72 -5.30
N TYR A 170 -8.25 -13.28 -5.61
CA TYR A 170 -9.54 -12.82 -5.14
C TYR A 170 -10.24 -13.95 -4.39
N LYS A 171 -11.00 -13.62 -3.35
CA LYS A 171 -11.78 -14.62 -2.57
C LYS A 171 -13.14 -14.91 -3.17
N GLU A 172 -13.61 -14.10 -4.10
CA GLU A 172 -14.90 -14.31 -4.74
C GLU A 172 -14.82 -15.50 -5.70
N ASP A 173 -15.73 -16.46 -5.56
CA ASP A 173 -15.75 -17.71 -6.33
C ASP A 173 -15.81 -17.51 -7.86
N ASN A 174 -16.23 -16.33 -8.31
CA ASN A 174 -16.34 -15.99 -9.72
C ASN A 174 -15.10 -15.29 -10.30
N LEU A 175 -14.14 -14.89 -9.45
CA LEU A 175 -12.94 -14.20 -9.89
C LEU A 175 -11.73 -15.13 -9.81
N LYS A 176 -11.13 -15.40 -10.96
CA LYS A 176 -9.90 -16.19 -11.03
C LYS A 176 -8.68 -15.34 -10.66
N PRO A 177 -7.65 -15.93 -10.05
CA PRO A 177 -6.38 -15.25 -9.86
C PRO A 177 -5.84 -14.74 -11.20
N GLN A 178 -5.25 -13.54 -11.15
CA GLN A 178 -4.64 -12.92 -12.31
C GLN A 178 -3.13 -12.97 -12.17
N ASP A 179 -2.46 -13.62 -13.11
CA ASP A 179 -1.01 -13.67 -13.21
C ASP A 179 -0.55 -12.80 -14.37
N ILE A 180 0.35 -11.86 -14.08
CA ILE A 180 0.89 -10.92 -15.07
C ILE A 180 2.41 -11.03 -15.06
N LEU A 181 2.98 -11.37 -16.20
CA LEU A 181 4.42 -11.29 -16.44
C LEU A 181 4.69 -10.09 -17.34
N THR A 182 5.58 -9.23 -16.91
CA THR A 182 6.03 -8.07 -17.70
C THR A 182 7.53 -8.17 -17.92
N ILE A 183 7.97 -8.04 -19.16
CA ILE A 183 9.39 -7.99 -19.51
C ILE A 183 9.64 -6.67 -20.23
N MET A 184 10.63 -5.92 -19.79
CA MET A 184 11.04 -4.67 -20.38
C MET A 184 12.53 -4.70 -20.71
N PHE A 185 12.85 -4.32 -21.93
CA PHE A 185 14.22 -4.10 -22.37
C PHE A 185 14.45 -2.60 -22.57
N SER A 186 15.59 -2.11 -22.15
CA SER A 186 15.99 -0.73 -22.34
C SER A 186 17.40 -0.66 -22.93
N PHE A 187 17.59 0.24 -23.89
CA PHE A 187 18.86 0.49 -24.54
C PHE A 187 19.21 1.96 -24.38
N LYS A 188 20.40 2.25 -23.88
CA LYS A 188 20.87 3.61 -23.75
C LYS A 188 20.89 4.30 -25.13
N ASN A 189 20.31 5.49 -25.22
CA ASN A 189 20.21 6.32 -26.42
C ASN A 189 19.32 5.77 -27.56
N ILE A 190 18.67 4.62 -27.41
CA ILE A 190 17.78 4.04 -28.43
C ILE A 190 16.34 4.06 -27.96
N GLY A 191 16.11 3.78 -26.67
CA GLY A 191 14.76 3.73 -26.09
C GLY A 191 14.50 2.47 -25.29
N SER A 192 13.26 2.29 -24.87
CA SER A 192 12.82 1.11 -24.12
C SER A 192 11.68 0.41 -24.85
N TYR A 193 11.70 -0.91 -24.83
CA TYR A 193 10.62 -1.77 -25.30
C TYR A 193 10.01 -2.52 -24.11
N LYS A 194 8.70 -2.47 -23.97
CA LYS A 194 7.95 -3.19 -22.94
C LYS A 194 7.03 -4.20 -23.63
N SER A 195 7.09 -5.48 -23.20
CA SER A 195 6.09 -6.45 -23.64
C SER A 195 4.70 -6.01 -23.16
N SER A 196 3.68 -6.24 -23.97
CA SER A 196 2.32 -6.26 -23.47
C SER A 196 2.21 -7.25 -22.32
N ASN A 197 1.42 -6.95 -21.30
CA ASN A 197 1.25 -7.82 -20.14
C ASN A 197 0.82 -9.22 -20.60
N LEU A 198 1.68 -10.20 -20.40
CA LEU A 198 1.34 -11.59 -20.67
C LEU A 198 0.50 -12.07 -19.47
N ALA A 199 -0.81 -12.19 -19.66
CA ALA A 199 -1.67 -12.87 -18.68
C ALA A 199 -1.36 -14.36 -18.71
N VAL A 200 -0.76 -14.88 -17.65
CA VAL A 200 -0.48 -16.30 -17.49
C VAL A 200 -1.63 -16.92 -16.69
N SER A 201 -2.80 -17.06 -17.33
CA SER A 201 -3.91 -17.80 -16.76
C SER A 201 -3.94 -19.20 -17.37
N GLU A 202 -3.94 -20.22 -16.53
CA GLU A 202 -3.94 -21.65 -16.93
C GLU A 202 -5.16 -22.08 -17.78
N ASN A 203 -6.16 -21.23 -17.96
CA ASN A 203 -7.41 -21.55 -18.66
C ASN A 203 -7.64 -20.77 -19.95
N ASP A 204 -6.81 -19.82 -20.31
CA ASP A 204 -6.84 -19.23 -21.63
C ASP A 204 -5.77 -19.89 -22.53
N LYS A 205 -6.03 -21.15 -22.90
CA LYS A 205 -5.51 -21.73 -24.13
C LYS A 205 -6.21 -21.08 -25.32
N GLN A 206 -6.25 -19.77 -25.39
CA GLN A 206 -6.35 -19.10 -26.67
C GLN A 206 -4.95 -19.16 -27.25
N ASP A 207 -4.84 -19.88 -28.36
CA ASP A 207 -3.66 -19.97 -29.17
C ASP A 207 -3.01 -18.59 -29.27
N ILE A 208 -1.81 -18.45 -28.68
CA ILE A 208 -0.96 -17.29 -28.90
C ILE A 208 -0.60 -17.38 -30.38
N ASN A 209 -1.41 -16.77 -31.21
CA ASN A 209 -1.12 -16.65 -32.62
C ASN A 209 -0.03 -15.61 -32.75
N TRP A 210 1.21 -16.07 -32.93
CA TRP A 210 2.39 -15.25 -33.21
C TRP A 210 2.33 -14.66 -34.62
N GLU A 211 1.17 -14.16 -35.05
CA GLU A 211 1.10 -13.40 -36.26
C GLU A 211 1.82 -12.06 -36.04
N SER A 212 2.93 -11.95 -36.74
CA SER A 212 3.91 -10.88 -36.79
C SER A 212 3.37 -9.51 -37.30
N ASN A 213 2.09 -9.21 -37.10
CA ASN A 213 1.48 -8.01 -37.70
C ASN A 213 1.60 -6.74 -36.82
N ASP A 214 1.98 -6.83 -35.54
CA ASP A 214 2.10 -5.63 -34.71
C ASP A 214 3.53 -5.04 -34.65
N ILE A 215 4.51 -5.69 -35.29
CA ILE A 215 5.91 -5.20 -35.28
C ILE A 215 6.11 -4.06 -36.27
N ASN A 216 5.22 -3.90 -37.24
CA ASN A 216 5.47 -2.95 -38.34
C ASN A 216 4.81 -1.58 -38.22
N ASN A 217 3.95 -1.30 -37.25
CA ASN A 217 3.21 -0.03 -37.24
C ASN A 217 3.69 1.02 -36.20
N ASN A 218 4.64 0.73 -35.35
CA ASN A 218 5.13 1.72 -34.38
C ASN A 218 6.64 1.99 -34.41
N MET A 219 7.35 1.50 -35.43
CA MET A 219 8.82 1.63 -35.44
C MET A 219 9.33 2.82 -36.25
N PHE A 220 8.48 3.57 -36.98
CA PHE A 220 8.89 4.71 -37.80
C PHE A 220 7.89 5.87 -37.82
N GLU A 221 7.58 6.45 -36.66
CA GLU A 221 7.19 7.86 -36.63
C GLU A 221 8.36 8.69 -36.11
N ILE A 222 9.29 8.97 -37.01
CA ILE A 222 10.22 10.08 -36.86
C ILE A 222 9.43 11.31 -37.36
N ASN A 223 8.98 12.14 -36.43
CA ASN A 223 8.48 13.47 -36.80
C ASN A 223 9.67 14.37 -37.09
N ASP A 224 9.73 14.85 -38.32
CA ASP A 224 10.55 15.97 -38.76
C ASP A 224 10.21 17.28 -38.03
#